data_f8062c888eb1ff1cf3534d1ac792ae1d
#
_entry.id   f8062c888eb1ff1cf3534d1ac792ae1d
#
_cell.length_a   1.000
_cell.length_b   1.000
_cell.length_c   1.000
_cell.angle_alpha   90.00
_cell.angle_beta   90.00
_cell.angle_gamma   90.00
#
_symmetry.space_group_name_H-M   'P 1'
#
loop_
_entity.id
_entity.type
_entity.pdbx_description
1 polymer ?
#
loop_
_entity_poly.entity_id
_entity_poly.type
_entity_poly.pdbx_seq_one_letter_code
_entity_poly.pdbx_strand_id
1 'polypeptide(L)'
;MELHDLGEILLVNDSYNANPESMTAALRTLALLSQERGGNSWAFIGKMHELGVDSELFHKQIGKLAGELGIDHLVSIGVPEYIEGIEGTNTSGHLFADIQSATQILNRLSGADVVLVKASRAEGLEEIAERIISIWSVPGAGGVER
;
A
#
# COMPACT_ATOMS: atom_id res chain seq x y z
N MET A 1 1.41 -7.23 -11.00
CA MET A 1 0.40 -6.30 -10.44
C MET A 1 -0.98 -6.82 -10.78
N GLU A 2 -1.81 -7.00 -9.77
CA GLU A 2 -3.18 -7.47 -9.96
C GLU A 2 -4.15 -6.40 -9.46
N LEU A 3 -5.17 -6.12 -10.25
CA LEU A 3 -6.22 -5.18 -9.87
C LEU A 3 -7.46 -5.96 -9.47
N HIS A 4 -7.99 -5.67 -8.30
CA HIS A 4 -9.21 -6.29 -7.79
C HIS A 4 -10.21 -5.19 -7.48
N ASP A 5 -11.22 -5.08 -8.33
CA ASP A 5 -12.31 -4.15 -8.08
C ASP A 5 -13.31 -4.85 -7.16
N LEU A 6 -13.33 -4.42 -5.89
CA LEU A 6 -14.17 -5.02 -4.87
C LEU A 6 -15.47 -4.24 -4.68
N GLY A 7 -15.83 -3.43 -5.66
CA GLY A 7 -17.00 -2.58 -5.61
C GLY A 7 -16.66 -1.23 -5.02
N GLU A 8 -16.63 -1.14 -3.70
CA GLU A 8 -16.30 0.11 -3.04
C GLU A 8 -14.80 0.39 -3.04
N ILE A 9 -13.99 -0.65 -2.84
CA ILE A 9 -12.55 -0.53 -2.74
C ILE A 9 -11.89 -1.06 -4.01
N LEU A 10 -10.88 -0.37 -4.51
CA LEU A 10 -10.03 -0.90 -5.57
C LEU A 10 -8.71 -1.32 -4.95
N LEU A 11 -8.37 -2.59 -5.06
CA LEU A 11 -7.13 -3.14 -4.53
C LEU A 11 -6.14 -3.37 -5.64
N VAL A 12 -4.93 -2.82 -5.47
CA VAL A 12 -3.81 -3.08 -6.36
C VAL A 12 -2.87 -4.02 -5.60
N ASN A 13 -2.91 -5.30 -5.92
CA ASN A 13 -2.06 -6.29 -5.26
C ASN A 13 -0.79 -6.46 -6.07
N ASP A 14 0.31 -5.94 -5.55
CA ASP A 14 1.63 -6.01 -6.17
C ASP A 14 2.64 -6.54 -5.16
N SER A 15 2.23 -7.55 -4.40
CA SER A 15 2.98 -8.09 -3.27
C SER A 15 4.02 -9.12 -3.66
N TYR A 16 4.20 -9.36 -4.96
CA TYR A 16 5.09 -10.41 -5.43
C TYR A 16 6.55 -10.00 -5.40
N ASN A 17 6.87 -8.74 -5.69
CA ASN A 17 8.24 -8.26 -5.69
C ASN A 17 8.27 -6.74 -5.57
N ALA A 18 9.40 -6.20 -5.11
CA ALA A 18 9.57 -4.76 -4.98
C ALA A 18 11.03 -4.37 -5.11
N ASN A 19 11.27 -3.34 -5.92
CA ASN A 19 12.54 -2.65 -6.00
C ASN A 19 12.22 -1.16 -6.18
N PRO A 20 13.21 -0.26 -6.09
CA PRO A 20 12.92 1.17 -6.15
C PRO A 20 12.16 1.60 -7.41
N GLU A 21 12.50 1.02 -8.56
CA GLU A 21 11.85 1.37 -9.80
C GLU A 21 10.38 0.92 -9.83
N SER A 22 10.13 -0.34 -9.46
CA SER A 22 8.75 -0.86 -9.47
C SER A 22 7.90 -0.23 -8.39
N MET A 23 8.50 0.10 -7.24
CA MET A 23 7.80 0.80 -6.18
C MET A 23 7.40 2.20 -6.61
N THR A 24 8.30 2.90 -7.30
CA THR A 24 8.00 4.23 -7.85
C THR A 24 6.82 4.17 -8.81
N ALA A 25 6.84 3.21 -9.73
CA ALA A 25 5.76 3.05 -10.71
C ALA A 25 4.44 2.75 -10.02
N ALA A 26 4.46 1.88 -9.00
CA ALA A 26 3.24 1.50 -8.28
C ALA A 26 2.65 2.67 -7.51
N LEU A 27 3.48 3.48 -6.88
CA LEU A 27 2.98 4.65 -6.14
C LEU A 27 2.37 5.68 -7.08
N ARG A 28 2.95 5.88 -8.26
CA ARG A 28 2.38 6.79 -9.26
C ARG A 28 1.04 6.28 -9.75
N THR A 29 0.93 4.98 -9.97
CA THR A 29 -0.33 4.35 -10.36
C THR A 29 -1.39 4.54 -9.28
N LEU A 30 -1.00 4.32 -8.02
CA LEU A 30 -1.91 4.50 -6.89
C LEU A 30 -2.46 5.92 -6.84
N ALA A 31 -1.58 6.91 -6.98
CA ALA A 31 -2.00 8.32 -6.93
C ALA A 31 -3.00 8.63 -8.05
N LEU A 32 -2.73 8.12 -9.24
CA LEU A 32 -3.59 8.37 -10.39
C LEU A 32 -4.96 7.73 -10.22
N LEU A 33 -4.99 6.46 -9.82
CA LEU A 33 -6.26 5.73 -9.62
C LEU A 33 -7.10 6.35 -8.51
N SER A 34 -6.46 6.77 -7.43
CA SER A 34 -7.15 7.42 -6.32
C SER A 34 -7.80 8.72 -6.77
N GLN A 35 -7.08 9.50 -7.56
CA GLN A 35 -7.60 10.77 -8.08
C GLN A 35 -8.82 10.53 -8.95
N GLU A 36 -8.78 9.51 -9.79
CA GLU A 36 -9.90 9.18 -10.68
C GLU A 36 -11.13 8.74 -9.90
N ARG A 37 -10.93 7.98 -8.83
CA ARG A 37 -12.05 7.45 -8.04
C ARG A 37 -12.60 8.45 -7.02
N GLY A 38 -11.78 9.41 -6.64
CA GLY A 38 -12.20 10.43 -5.67
C GLY A 38 -12.16 9.97 -4.22
N GLY A 39 -11.53 8.83 -3.94
CA GLY A 39 -11.35 8.34 -2.57
C GLY A 39 -9.94 8.56 -2.08
N ASN A 40 -9.62 8.00 -0.92
CA ASN A 40 -8.29 8.10 -0.35
C ASN A 40 -7.36 7.05 -0.92
N SER A 41 -6.06 7.38 -0.95
CA SER A 41 -5.03 6.45 -1.38
C SER A 41 -4.33 5.87 -0.16
N TRP A 42 -4.14 4.55 -0.17
CA TRP A 42 -3.49 3.81 0.90
C TRP A 42 -2.37 2.97 0.31
N ALA A 43 -1.16 3.16 0.80
CA ALA A 43 -0.03 2.33 0.38
C ALA A 43 0.43 1.48 1.56
N PHE A 44 0.15 0.18 1.49
CA PHE A 44 0.68 -0.80 2.44
C PHE A 44 1.96 -1.35 1.85
N ILE A 45 3.09 -0.90 2.36
CA ILE A 45 4.38 -1.24 1.76
C ILE A 45 5.32 -1.81 2.81
N GLY A 46 6.11 -2.77 2.37
CA GLY A 46 7.08 -3.43 3.21
C GLY A 46 8.48 -3.33 2.60
N LYS A 47 9.39 -4.11 3.16
CA LYS A 47 10.79 -4.00 2.82
C LYS A 47 11.07 -4.41 1.38
N MET A 48 11.97 -3.66 0.74
CA MET A 48 12.60 -4.05 -0.52
C MET A 48 13.91 -4.73 -0.17
N HIS A 49 14.11 -5.96 -0.66
CA HIS A 49 15.30 -6.74 -0.36
C HIS A 49 16.40 -6.53 -1.40
N GLU A 50 17.61 -6.93 -1.06
CA GLU A 50 18.76 -6.98 -1.97
C GLU A 50 19.17 -5.62 -2.53
N LEU A 51 19.05 -4.57 -1.73
CA LEU A 51 19.44 -3.22 -2.13
C LEU A 51 20.86 -2.85 -1.70
N GLY A 52 21.54 -3.71 -0.93
CA GLY A 52 22.90 -3.44 -0.50
C GLY A 52 23.01 -2.38 0.58
N VAL A 53 24.13 -1.68 0.60
CA VAL A 53 24.45 -0.73 1.68
C VAL A 53 23.54 0.49 1.68
N ASP A 54 22.94 0.83 0.55
CA ASP A 54 22.08 2.01 0.44
C ASP A 54 20.61 1.68 0.69
N SER A 55 20.32 0.52 1.28
CA SER A 55 18.95 0.07 1.52
C SER A 55 18.12 1.12 2.26
N GLU A 56 18.65 1.65 3.36
CA GLU A 56 17.91 2.65 4.14
C GLU A 56 17.60 3.90 3.32
N LEU A 57 18.57 4.34 2.53
CA LEU A 57 18.39 5.52 1.69
C LEU A 57 17.29 5.29 0.65
N PHE A 58 17.28 4.12 0.01
CA PHE A 58 16.25 3.82 -0.99
C PHE A 58 14.85 3.80 -0.37
N HIS A 59 14.72 3.20 0.81
CA HIS A 59 13.42 3.18 1.49
C HIS A 59 12.95 4.59 1.85
N LYS A 60 13.88 5.41 2.33
CA LYS A 60 13.55 6.80 2.68
C LYS A 60 13.12 7.58 1.44
N GLN A 61 13.80 7.37 0.32
CA GLN A 61 13.47 8.06 -0.93
C GLN A 61 12.07 7.67 -1.43
N ILE A 62 11.70 6.41 -1.27
CA ILE A 62 10.36 5.95 -1.65
C ILE A 62 9.30 6.61 -0.76
N GLY A 63 9.56 6.72 0.55
CA GLY A 63 8.67 7.45 1.44
C GLY A 63 8.51 8.89 1.00
N LYS A 64 9.61 9.55 0.67
CA LYS A 64 9.58 10.93 0.20
C LYS A 64 8.74 11.06 -1.07
N LEU A 65 8.87 10.12 -2.00
CA LEU A 65 8.08 10.12 -3.22
C LEU A 65 6.58 10.00 -2.91
N ALA A 66 6.22 9.11 -1.99
CA ALA A 66 4.82 8.97 -1.60
C ALA A 66 4.26 10.29 -1.09
N GLY A 67 5.04 11.00 -0.27
CA GLY A 67 4.64 12.32 0.21
C GLY A 67 4.48 13.33 -0.91
N GLU A 68 5.42 13.33 -1.86
CA GLU A 68 5.38 14.25 -2.99
C GLU A 68 4.19 13.97 -3.91
N LEU A 69 3.80 12.71 -4.03
CA LEU A 69 2.65 12.32 -4.85
C LEU A 69 1.33 12.59 -4.15
N GLY A 70 1.36 12.96 -2.87
CA GLY A 70 0.13 13.24 -2.13
C GLY A 70 -0.64 11.99 -1.74
N ILE A 71 0.05 10.86 -1.54
CA ILE A 71 -0.60 9.66 -1.03
C ILE A 71 -1.18 9.99 0.34
N ASP A 72 -2.46 9.61 0.55
CA ASP A 72 -3.13 9.99 1.78
C ASP A 72 -2.60 9.23 2.99
N HIS A 73 -2.41 7.93 2.87
CA HIS A 73 -1.94 7.09 3.98
C HIS A 73 -0.84 6.15 3.51
N LEU A 74 0.28 6.18 4.23
CA LEU A 74 1.36 5.23 4.01
C LEU A 74 1.46 4.34 5.22
N VAL A 75 1.16 3.06 5.03
CA VAL A 75 1.23 2.05 6.08
C VAL A 75 2.50 1.23 5.86
N SER A 76 3.47 1.45 6.71
CA SER A 76 4.77 0.77 6.61
C SER A 76 4.79 -0.44 7.53
N ILE A 77 5.14 -1.59 6.97
CA ILE A 77 5.28 -2.83 7.72
C ILE A 77 6.77 -3.07 7.96
N GLY A 78 7.23 -2.72 9.15
CA GLY A 78 8.60 -3.00 9.59
C GLY A 78 9.68 -2.10 9.02
N VAL A 79 9.34 -0.99 8.36
CA VAL A 79 10.35 -0.13 7.72
C VAL A 79 10.16 1.32 8.17
N PRO A 80 10.87 1.75 9.24
CA PRO A 80 10.72 3.13 9.71
C PRO A 80 11.21 4.18 8.71
N GLU A 81 12.10 3.81 7.80
CA GLU A 81 12.64 4.77 6.81
C GLU A 81 11.56 5.33 5.89
N TYR A 82 10.53 4.54 5.56
CA TYR A 82 9.41 5.08 4.79
C TYR A 82 8.74 6.24 5.53
N ILE A 83 8.58 6.08 6.84
CA ILE A 83 7.94 7.10 7.67
C ILE A 83 8.80 8.34 7.76
N GLU A 84 10.12 8.16 7.87
CA GLU A 84 11.05 9.29 7.86
C GLU A 84 10.91 10.08 6.55
N GLY A 85 10.70 9.38 5.44
CA GLY A 85 10.60 10.01 4.13
C GLY A 85 9.40 10.92 3.97
N ILE A 86 8.29 10.65 4.67
CA ILE A 86 7.09 11.48 4.53
C ILE A 86 7.06 12.67 5.48
N GLU A 87 8.07 12.84 6.32
CA GLU A 87 8.13 13.97 7.24
C GLU A 87 8.02 15.28 6.47
N GLY A 88 7.22 16.19 6.99
CA GLY A 88 7.00 17.48 6.35
C GLY A 88 6.01 17.47 5.19
N THR A 89 5.41 16.32 4.90
CA THR A 89 4.39 16.21 3.86
C THR A 89 3.01 16.02 4.51
N ASN A 90 1.98 15.99 3.68
CA ASN A 90 0.60 15.80 4.18
C ASN A 90 0.20 14.32 4.25
N THR A 91 1.10 13.40 3.93
CA THR A 91 0.82 11.97 4.01
C THR A 91 0.79 11.53 5.47
N SER A 92 -0.26 10.82 5.86
CA SER A 92 -0.35 10.22 7.19
C SER A 92 0.40 8.92 7.23
N GLY A 93 1.37 8.80 8.13
CA GLY A 93 2.19 7.61 8.25
C GLY A 93 1.73 6.72 9.39
N HIS A 94 1.80 5.40 9.15
CA HIS A 94 1.45 4.40 10.14
C HIS A 94 2.50 3.29 10.10
N LEU A 95 3.22 3.12 11.20
CA LEU A 95 4.29 2.11 11.27
C LEU A 95 3.85 0.94 12.12
N PHE A 96 3.89 -0.24 11.55
CA PHE A 96 3.59 -1.48 12.29
C PHE A 96 4.78 -2.41 12.21
N ALA A 97 4.99 -3.17 13.29
CA ALA A 97 6.12 -4.10 13.37
C ALA A 97 5.95 -5.30 12.44
N ASP A 98 4.71 -5.71 12.21
CA ASP A 98 4.42 -6.92 11.44
C ASP A 98 3.03 -6.82 10.79
N ILE A 99 2.73 -7.83 9.97
CA ILE A 99 1.46 -7.89 9.25
C ILE A 99 0.29 -8.00 10.22
N GLN A 100 0.43 -8.80 11.26
CA GLN A 100 -0.65 -9.01 12.21
C GLN A 100 -1.10 -7.71 12.85
N SER A 101 -0.15 -6.88 13.27
CA SER A 101 -0.45 -5.58 13.85
C SER A 101 -1.12 -4.65 12.84
N ALA A 102 -0.65 -4.70 11.60
CA ALA A 102 -1.13 -3.81 10.56
C ALA A 102 -2.59 -4.09 10.16
N THR A 103 -3.09 -5.31 10.39
CA THR A 103 -4.47 -5.62 10.02
C THR A 103 -5.48 -4.77 10.79
N GLN A 104 -5.07 -4.18 11.91
CA GLN A 104 -5.96 -3.34 12.70
C GLN A 104 -6.42 -2.09 11.95
N ILE A 105 -5.60 -1.61 11.00
CA ILE A 105 -5.94 -0.37 10.29
C ILE A 105 -6.92 -0.62 9.13
N LEU A 106 -7.17 -1.89 8.78
CA LEU A 106 -8.03 -2.21 7.64
C LEU A 106 -9.48 -1.75 7.85
N ASN A 107 -9.91 -1.56 9.10
CA ASN A 107 -11.26 -1.05 9.38
C ASN A 107 -11.42 0.43 9.05
N ARG A 108 -10.34 1.11 8.70
CA ARG A 108 -10.40 2.52 8.31
C ARG A 108 -10.59 2.72 6.81
N LEU A 109 -10.49 1.65 6.03
CA LEU A 109 -10.77 1.71 4.59
C LEU A 109 -12.25 1.99 4.38
N SER A 110 -12.57 2.79 3.40
CA SER A 110 -13.96 3.14 3.12
C SER A 110 -14.19 3.29 1.62
N GLY A 111 -15.43 3.54 1.25
CA GLY A 111 -15.82 3.55 -0.16
C GLY A 111 -14.98 4.49 -1.00
N ALA A 112 -14.72 4.08 -2.23
CA ALA A 112 -13.92 4.77 -3.24
C ALA A 112 -12.41 4.75 -2.97
N ASP A 113 -11.95 4.20 -1.84
CA ASP A 113 -10.51 4.13 -1.54
C ASP A 113 -9.80 3.21 -2.52
N VAL A 114 -8.54 3.55 -2.80
CA VAL A 114 -7.64 2.71 -3.59
C VAL A 114 -6.50 2.27 -2.68
N VAL A 115 -6.23 0.97 -2.67
CA VAL A 115 -5.25 0.38 -1.77
C VAL A 115 -4.18 -0.35 -2.57
N LEU A 116 -2.93 0.04 -2.36
CA LEU A 116 -1.78 -0.67 -2.93
C LEU A 116 -1.15 -1.54 -1.85
N VAL A 117 -0.81 -2.78 -2.20
CA VAL A 117 -0.05 -3.67 -1.31
C VAL A 117 1.20 -4.09 -2.05
N LYS A 118 2.39 -3.71 -1.54
CA LYS A 118 3.64 -3.98 -2.26
C LYS A 118 4.83 -4.13 -1.33
N ALA A 119 5.59 -5.20 -1.54
CA ALA A 119 6.86 -5.45 -0.84
C ALA A 119 7.61 -6.55 -1.59
N SER A 120 8.85 -6.83 -1.17
CA SER A 120 9.54 -8.01 -1.65
C SER A 120 8.75 -9.25 -1.24
N ARG A 121 8.82 -10.28 -2.06
CA ARG A 121 8.04 -11.51 -1.87
C ARG A 121 8.22 -12.12 -0.49
N ALA A 122 9.47 -12.08 0.01
CA ALA A 122 9.79 -12.68 1.31
C ALA A 122 9.03 -12.05 2.48
N GLU A 123 8.48 -10.85 2.29
CA GLU A 123 7.74 -10.15 3.35
C GLU A 123 6.32 -10.69 3.54
N GLY A 124 5.78 -11.39 2.55
CA GLY A 124 4.48 -12.04 2.69
C GLY A 124 3.29 -11.11 2.74
N LEU A 125 3.40 -9.91 2.15
CA LEU A 125 2.30 -8.93 2.22
C LEU A 125 1.05 -9.36 1.46
N GLU A 126 1.11 -10.43 0.68
CA GLU A 126 -0.10 -10.95 0.05
C GLU A 126 -1.15 -11.32 1.10
N GLU A 127 -0.76 -11.59 2.34
CA GLU A 127 -1.72 -11.85 3.40
C GLU A 127 -2.61 -10.63 3.67
N ILE A 128 -2.05 -9.42 3.57
CA ILE A 128 -2.85 -8.20 3.72
C ILE A 128 -3.84 -8.08 2.57
N ALA A 129 -3.39 -8.35 1.34
CA ALA A 129 -4.27 -8.30 0.18
C ALA A 129 -5.42 -9.30 0.32
N GLU A 130 -5.13 -10.51 0.78
CA GLU A 130 -6.15 -11.53 0.99
C GLU A 130 -7.15 -11.11 2.04
N ARG A 131 -6.69 -10.47 3.11
CA ARG A 131 -7.58 -9.95 4.14
C ARG A 131 -8.52 -8.88 3.60
N ILE A 132 -8.00 -7.98 2.79
CA ILE A 132 -8.82 -6.93 2.19
C ILE A 132 -9.88 -7.54 1.29
N ILE A 133 -9.50 -8.51 0.45
CA ILE A 133 -10.44 -9.21 -0.40
C ILE A 133 -11.52 -9.88 0.43
N SER A 134 -11.14 -10.54 1.53
CA SER A 134 -12.10 -11.23 2.40
C SER A 134 -13.10 -10.27 3.01
N ILE A 135 -12.65 -9.08 3.42
CA ILE A 135 -13.52 -8.10 4.07
C ILE A 135 -14.49 -7.46 3.06
N TRP A 136 -14.02 -7.13 1.87
CA TRP A 136 -14.78 -6.33 0.92
C TRP A 136 -15.47 -7.14 -0.18
N SER A 137 -15.17 -8.43 -0.33
CA SER A 137 -15.80 -9.29 -1.32
C SER A 137 -16.87 -10.17 -0.68
N VAL A 138 -17.62 -9.59 0.25
CA VAL A 138 -18.70 -10.34 0.92
C VAL A 138 -19.77 -10.70 -0.11
N PRO A 139 -20.27 -11.94 -0.10
CA PRO A 139 -21.34 -12.33 -1.02
C PRO A 139 -22.50 -11.35 -0.98
N GLY A 140 -22.91 -10.89 -2.13
CA GLY A 140 -23.97 -9.92 -2.27
C GLY A 140 -23.54 -8.47 -2.18
N ALA A 141 -22.32 -8.21 -1.72
CA ALA A 141 -21.85 -6.84 -1.57
C ALA A 141 -21.36 -6.25 -2.88
N GLY A 142 -20.67 -7.02 -3.66
CA GLY A 142 -20.16 -6.59 -4.94
C GLY A 142 -20.83 -7.29 -6.08
N GLY A 143 -21.77 -7.91 -5.78
CA GLY A 143 -22.40 -8.73 -6.64
C GLY A 143 -21.79 -10.03 -6.76
N VAL A 144 -21.85 -10.48 -6.71
CA VAL A 144 -21.47 -11.39 -6.74
C VAL A 144 -21.27 -12.29 -7.29
N GLU A 145 -21.31 -12.70 -7.28
CA GLU A 145 -20.81 -13.37 -7.70
C GLU A 145 -20.06 -13.32 -8.20
N ARG A 146 -19.78 -13.01 -8.10
CA ARG A 146 -18.76 -12.80 -8.58
C ARG A 146 -18.00 -13.62 -9.18
#